data_25aafdaea395fabe2c4ad61364e806d3
#
_entry.id   25aafdaea395fabe2c4ad61364e806d3
#
_cell.length_a   1.000
_cell.length_b   1.000
_cell.length_c   1.000
_cell.angle_alpha   90.00
_cell.angle_beta   90.00
_cell.angle_gamma   90.00
#
_symmetry.space_group_name_H-M   'P 1'
#
loop_
_entity.id
_entity.type
_entity.pdbx_description
1 polymer ?
#
loop_
_entity_poly.entity_id
_entity_poly.type
_entity_poly.pdbx_seq_one_letter_code
_entity_poly.pdbx_strand_id
1 'polypeptide(L)'
;MIENRFVFIIPCYNAQKTITQSLFSVIGQSYSNWKILIRDDMSTDNTRNIIDNVIRVFGLQEKVFVKTNTEKTWEVGNILDMLKECEEDDIVCRLDGDDWLSDLDGLAILNMRYNETAADVIWTQHRWSFTDFNISKYLPKDANPYEHPWVTSHFKTFRKKLIANVPDSNFRGKDGEYFKRIGDQAIYLPVLHNANGNWHHEPKVMYHYTIDIKKETFESEDAQFQKEEGEFLRNRGYLE
;
A
#
# COMPACT_ATOMS: atom_id res chain seq x y z
N MET A 1 -6.97 -2.14 25.50
CA MET A 1 -6.72 -1.73 24.10
C MET A 1 -6.20 -2.96 23.37
N ILE A 2 -6.78 -3.30 22.22
CA ILE A 2 -6.32 -4.43 21.40
C ILE A 2 -4.97 -4.04 20.78
N GLU A 3 -3.99 -4.93 20.82
CA GLU A 3 -2.74 -4.79 20.10
C GLU A 3 -2.90 -5.39 18.70
N ASN A 4 -3.35 -4.58 17.73
CA ASN A 4 -3.51 -5.03 16.36
C ASN A 4 -2.14 -5.36 15.73
N ARG A 5 -2.07 -6.41 14.90
CA ARG A 5 -0.88 -6.71 14.11
C ARG A 5 -0.93 -5.94 12.79
N PHE A 6 0.11 -5.16 12.51
CA PHE A 6 0.29 -4.45 11.25
C PHE A 6 1.17 -5.26 10.31
N VAL A 7 0.63 -5.65 9.15
CA VAL A 7 1.39 -6.41 8.14
C VAL A 7 1.67 -5.51 6.95
N PHE A 8 2.93 -5.13 6.81
CA PHE A 8 3.40 -4.34 5.67
C PHE A 8 3.54 -5.25 4.45
N ILE A 9 2.95 -4.82 3.34
CA ILE A 9 3.11 -5.42 2.02
C ILE A 9 3.93 -4.46 1.16
N ILE A 10 5.13 -4.92 0.74
CA ILE A 10 6.10 -4.10 0.02
C ILE A 10 6.43 -4.76 -1.32
N PRO A 11 5.73 -4.41 -2.41
CA PRO A 11 6.20 -4.76 -3.74
C PRO A 11 7.42 -3.88 -4.08
N CYS A 12 8.47 -4.46 -4.65
CA CYS A 12 9.65 -3.71 -5.06
C CYS A 12 10.26 -4.22 -6.36
N TYR A 13 10.88 -3.33 -7.10
CA TYR A 13 11.66 -3.62 -8.30
C TYR A 13 12.76 -2.60 -8.47
N ASN A 14 14.03 -3.04 -8.51
CA ASN A 14 15.21 -2.17 -8.65
C ASN A 14 15.23 -1.00 -7.65
N ALA A 15 14.98 -1.33 -6.36
CA ALA A 15 14.86 -0.36 -5.26
C ALA A 15 16.15 -0.24 -4.42
N GLN A 16 17.33 -0.62 -4.94
CA GLN A 16 18.58 -0.61 -4.17
C GLN A 16 18.91 0.72 -3.48
N LYS A 17 18.42 1.84 -4.01
CA LYS A 17 18.69 3.19 -3.47
C LYS A 17 17.76 3.57 -2.31
N THR A 18 16.60 2.97 -2.21
CA THR A 18 15.50 3.42 -1.35
C THR A 18 15.05 2.37 -0.34
N ILE A 19 15.13 1.08 -0.69
CA ILE A 19 14.58 -0.02 0.13
C ILE A 19 15.11 -0.03 1.58
N THR A 20 16.35 0.39 1.81
CA THR A 20 16.89 0.51 3.17
C THR A 20 16.11 1.52 4.00
N GLN A 21 15.79 2.69 3.43
CA GLN A 21 15.03 3.73 4.12
C GLN A 21 13.59 3.26 4.36
N SER A 22 12.96 2.62 3.37
CA SER A 22 11.64 2.02 3.49
C SER A 22 11.59 1.04 4.67
N LEU A 23 12.50 0.08 4.74
CA LEU A 23 12.57 -0.91 5.82
C LEU A 23 12.82 -0.26 7.19
N PHE A 24 13.79 0.66 7.30
CA PHE A 24 14.08 1.31 8.57
C PHE A 24 12.95 2.19 9.09
N SER A 25 12.12 2.71 8.23
CA SER A 25 10.93 3.48 8.65
C SER A 25 9.89 2.62 9.37
N VAL A 26 9.85 1.32 9.10
CA VAL A 26 9.00 0.34 9.80
C VAL A 26 9.73 -0.24 11.02
N ILE A 27 10.99 -0.64 10.87
CA ILE A 27 11.81 -1.23 11.96
C ILE A 27 11.95 -0.25 13.14
N GLY A 28 12.04 1.05 12.84
CA GLY A 28 12.17 2.12 13.84
C GLY A 28 10.87 2.53 14.53
N GLN A 29 9.71 1.95 14.19
CA GLN A 29 8.45 2.30 14.84
C GLN A 29 8.47 1.98 16.33
N SER A 30 7.90 2.86 17.15
CA SER A 30 7.75 2.65 18.60
C SER A 30 6.79 1.50 18.94
N TYR A 31 5.91 1.12 18.01
CA TYR A 31 4.98 0.01 18.13
C TYR A 31 5.60 -1.26 17.52
N SER A 32 5.64 -2.35 18.28
CA SER A 32 6.44 -3.54 17.92
C SER A 32 5.67 -4.68 17.25
N ASN A 33 4.30 -4.67 17.29
CA ASN A 33 3.49 -5.76 16.72
C ASN A 33 3.28 -5.56 15.21
N TRP A 34 4.35 -5.73 14.44
CA TRP A 34 4.34 -5.65 12.99
C TRP A 34 5.09 -6.83 12.34
N LYS A 35 4.75 -7.07 11.07
CA LYS A 35 5.39 -8.03 10.14
C LYS A 35 5.59 -7.34 8.80
N ILE A 36 6.63 -7.71 8.06
CA ILE A 36 6.91 -7.21 6.70
C ILE A 36 6.92 -8.38 5.72
N LEU A 37 6.13 -8.28 4.67
CA LEU A 37 6.15 -9.17 3.51
C LEU A 37 6.68 -8.39 2.31
N ILE A 38 7.68 -8.94 1.62
CA ILE A 38 8.30 -8.29 0.46
C ILE A 38 8.19 -9.21 -0.75
N ARG A 39 7.80 -8.62 -1.89
CA ARG A 39 7.92 -9.27 -3.20
C ARG A 39 8.88 -8.47 -4.05
N ASP A 40 10.02 -9.07 -4.32
CA ASP A 40 10.99 -8.56 -5.28
C ASP A 40 10.64 -9.06 -6.68
N ASP A 41 10.13 -8.17 -7.51
CA ASP A 41 9.60 -8.46 -8.84
C ASP A 41 10.71 -8.58 -9.90
N MET A 42 11.69 -9.48 -9.64
CA MET A 42 12.85 -9.74 -10.51
C MET A 42 13.83 -8.57 -10.60
N SER A 43 14.20 -7.97 -9.48
CA SER A 43 15.26 -6.94 -9.48
C SER A 43 16.56 -7.45 -10.08
N THR A 44 17.19 -6.61 -10.87
CA THR A 44 18.49 -6.86 -11.52
C THR A 44 19.63 -6.11 -10.84
N ASP A 45 19.30 -5.25 -9.88
CA ASP A 45 20.25 -4.49 -9.06
C ASP A 45 20.52 -5.19 -7.70
N ASN A 46 21.07 -4.47 -6.75
CA ASN A 46 21.43 -5.02 -5.45
C ASN A 46 20.28 -5.08 -4.42
N THR A 47 19.03 -4.84 -4.84
CA THR A 47 17.84 -4.76 -3.95
C THR A 47 17.75 -5.98 -3.03
N ARG A 48 17.77 -7.20 -3.58
CA ARG A 48 17.62 -8.43 -2.81
C ARG A 48 18.74 -8.59 -1.75
N ASN A 49 19.99 -8.37 -2.12
CA ASN A 49 21.12 -8.50 -1.19
C ASN A 49 21.04 -7.48 -0.04
N ILE A 50 20.54 -6.26 -0.31
CA ILE A 50 20.33 -5.23 0.72
C ILE A 50 19.27 -5.70 1.72
N ILE A 51 18.14 -6.23 1.25
CA ILE A 51 17.08 -6.75 2.12
C ILE A 51 17.61 -7.90 3.00
N ASP A 52 18.27 -8.88 2.41
CA ASP A 52 18.85 -10.03 3.14
C ASP A 52 19.87 -9.58 4.19
N ASN A 53 20.69 -8.57 3.89
CA ASN A 53 21.62 -7.98 4.84
C ASN A 53 20.90 -7.28 6.01
N VAL A 54 19.85 -6.52 5.77
CA VAL A 54 19.05 -5.88 6.83
C VAL A 54 18.44 -6.95 7.73
N ILE A 55 17.79 -7.97 7.16
CA ILE A 55 17.22 -9.08 7.92
C ILE A 55 18.28 -9.73 8.83
N ARG A 56 19.44 -10.07 8.28
CA ARG A 56 20.53 -10.75 8.99
C ARG A 56 21.12 -9.88 10.10
N VAL A 57 21.44 -8.62 9.81
CA VAL A 57 22.14 -7.73 10.75
C VAL A 57 21.26 -7.35 11.95
N PHE A 58 19.96 -7.18 11.72
CA PHE A 58 19.01 -6.79 12.78
C PHE A 58 18.24 -7.98 13.39
N GLY A 59 18.55 -9.23 12.99
CA GLY A 59 17.90 -10.41 13.57
C GLY A 59 16.41 -10.49 13.28
N LEU A 60 15.96 -10.14 12.06
CA LEU A 60 14.54 -9.96 11.72
C LEU A 60 13.92 -11.17 10.99
N GLN A 61 14.51 -12.34 11.07
CA GLN A 61 14.08 -13.54 10.34
C GLN A 61 12.63 -13.97 10.66
N GLU A 62 12.15 -13.65 11.87
CA GLU A 62 10.78 -13.95 12.31
C GLU A 62 9.77 -12.85 11.98
N LYS A 63 10.23 -11.71 11.44
CA LYS A 63 9.38 -10.54 11.18
C LYS A 63 9.38 -10.06 9.73
N VAL A 64 10.45 -10.33 8.97
CA VAL A 64 10.61 -9.85 7.59
C VAL A 64 10.81 -11.03 6.66
N PHE A 65 9.89 -11.18 5.71
CA PHE A 65 9.86 -12.29 4.76
C PHE A 65 9.96 -11.75 3.34
N VAL A 66 10.96 -12.21 2.59
CA VAL A 66 11.19 -11.77 1.22
C VAL A 66 11.17 -12.94 0.25
N LYS A 67 10.43 -12.79 -0.85
CA LYS A 67 10.47 -13.71 -1.99
C LYS A 67 10.83 -12.92 -3.25
N THR A 68 11.70 -13.48 -4.09
CA THR A 68 11.97 -12.97 -5.44
C THR A 68 11.17 -13.78 -6.44
N ASN A 69 10.47 -13.10 -7.32
CA ASN A 69 9.68 -13.73 -8.38
C ASN A 69 10.57 -14.36 -9.44
N THR A 70 10.06 -15.40 -10.11
CA THR A 70 10.68 -16.02 -11.29
C THR A 70 10.16 -15.47 -12.61
N GLU A 71 9.05 -14.75 -12.56
CA GLU A 71 8.44 -14.04 -13.68
C GLU A 71 7.88 -12.69 -13.17
N LYS A 72 7.70 -11.73 -14.09
CA LYS A 72 7.17 -10.42 -13.75
C LYS A 72 5.69 -10.50 -13.45
N THR A 73 5.28 -10.14 -12.24
CA THR A 73 3.87 -10.17 -11.81
C THR A 73 3.25 -8.80 -11.59
N TRP A 74 4.06 -7.76 -11.71
CA TRP A 74 3.67 -6.36 -11.50
C TRP A 74 3.14 -6.11 -10.07
N GLU A 75 2.72 -4.90 -9.83
CA GLU A 75 2.36 -4.46 -8.48
C GLU A 75 1.15 -5.22 -7.92
N VAL A 76 0.04 -5.26 -8.65
CA VAL A 76 -1.21 -5.89 -8.19
C VAL A 76 -1.02 -7.37 -7.92
N GLY A 77 -0.37 -8.10 -8.81
CA GLY A 77 -0.08 -9.54 -8.62
C GLY A 77 0.77 -9.80 -7.38
N ASN A 78 1.80 -8.97 -7.16
CA ASN A 78 2.64 -9.06 -5.97
C ASN A 78 1.87 -8.77 -4.68
N ILE A 79 1.00 -7.77 -4.67
CA ILE A 79 0.15 -7.45 -3.52
C ILE A 79 -0.80 -8.60 -3.21
N LEU A 80 -1.52 -9.11 -4.21
CA LEU A 80 -2.46 -10.23 -4.04
C LEU A 80 -1.76 -11.50 -3.52
N ASP A 81 -0.53 -11.76 -3.96
CA ASP A 81 0.24 -12.89 -3.45
C ASP A 81 0.63 -12.70 -1.97
N MET A 82 1.08 -11.52 -1.57
CA MET A 82 1.39 -11.21 -0.16
C MET A 82 0.14 -11.25 0.73
N LEU A 83 -1.01 -10.84 0.23
CA LEU A 83 -2.27 -10.88 0.97
C LEU A 83 -2.71 -12.30 1.36
N LYS A 84 -2.26 -13.35 0.66
CA LYS A 84 -2.51 -14.76 1.03
C LYS A 84 -1.77 -15.17 2.30
N GLU A 85 -0.72 -14.43 2.69
CA GLU A 85 0.10 -14.68 3.89
C GLU A 85 -0.35 -13.84 5.10
N CYS A 86 -1.43 -13.06 4.95
CA CYS A 86 -2.04 -12.27 6.01
C CYS A 86 -3.23 -13.01 6.63
N GLU A 87 -3.37 -12.90 7.95
CA GLU A 87 -4.54 -13.41 8.69
C GLU A 87 -5.73 -12.42 8.57
N GLU A 88 -6.96 -12.89 8.80
CA GLU A 88 -8.17 -12.07 8.63
C GLU A 88 -8.21 -10.81 9.50
N ASP A 89 -7.67 -10.91 10.72
CA ASP A 89 -7.63 -9.79 11.67
C ASP A 89 -6.44 -8.85 11.49
N ASP A 90 -5.52 -9.16 10.58
CA ASP A 90 -4.39 -8.28 10.30
C ASP A 90 -4.83 -6.94 9.74
N ILE A 91 -4.11 -5.91 10.16
CA ILE A 91 -4.17 -4.61 9.49
C ILE A 91 -3.09 -4.59 8.42
N VAL A 92 -3.52 -4.67 7.18
CA VAL A 92 -2.65 -4.59 6.01
C VAL A 92 -2.21 -3.14 5.82
N CYS A 93 -0.92 -2.95 5.65
CA CYS A 93 -0.24 -1.67 5.44
C CYS A 93 0.47 -1.70 4.09
N ARG A 94 0.04 -0.89 3.14
CA ARG A 94 0.76 -0.78 1.87
C ARG A 94 1.88 0.24 1.99
N LEU A 95 3.10 -0.19 1.70
CA LEU A 95 4.29 0.67 1.63
C LEU A 95 5.05 0.36 0.34
N ASP A 96 5.31 1.37 -0.47
CA ASP A 96 6.10 1.20 -1.69
C ASP A 96 7.59 1.15 -1.37
N GLY A 97 8.38 0.39 -2.15
CA GLY A 97 9.80 0.15 -1.85
C GLY A 97 10.71 1.38 -2.00
N ASP A 98 10.16 2.49 -2.51
CA ASP A 98 10.83 3.78 -2.67
C ASP A 98 10.28 4.88 -1.74
N ASP A 99 9.28 4.55 -0.93
CA ASP A 99 8.64 5.44 0.04
C ASP A 99 9.00 5.06 1.49
N TRP A 100 8.60 5.88 2.46
CA TRP A 100 8.84 5.59 3.88
C TRP A 100 7.82 6.24 4.82
N LEU A 101 7.66 5.67 6.02
CA LEU A 101 6.90 6.30 7.10
C LEU A 101 7.70 7.45 7.69
N SER A 102 7.09 8.62 7.80
CA SER A 102 7.74 9.84 8.28
C SER A 102 7.54 10.10 9.78
N ASP A 103 6.81 9.23 10.47
CA ASP A 103 6.49 9.34 11.90
C ASP A 103 6.83 8.03 12.61
N LEU A 104 7.68 8.11 13.66
CA LEU A 104 8.10 6.92 14.42
C LEU A 104 6.99 6.37 15.33
N ASP A 105 5.98 7.16 15.66
CA ASP A 105 4.82 6.76 16.46
C ASP A 105 3.60 6.43 15.59
N GLY A 106 3.77 6.42 14.27
CA GLY A 106 2.68 6.25 13.31
C GLY A 106 1.82 5.02 13.60
N LEU A 107 2.43 3.86 13.83
CA LEU A 107 1.71 2.63 14.13
C LEU A 107 1.03 2.65 15.51
N ALA A 108 1.64 3.27 16.51
CA ALA A 108 1.02 3.42 17.83
C ALA A 108 -0.25 4.27 17.75
N ILE A 109 -0.18 5.38 16.99
CA ILE A 109 -1.33 6.26 16.73
C ILE A 109 -2.40 5.51 15.95
N LEU A 110 -2.06 4.80 14.89
CA LEU A 110 -3.02 4.01 14.13
C LEU A 110 -3.67 2.93 14.99
N ASN A 111 -2.91 2.22 15.83
CA ASN A 111 -3.48 1.24 16.75
C ASN A 111 -4.51 1.89 17.69
N MET A 112 -4.22 3.06 18.23
CA MET A 112 -5.16 3.84 19.04
C MET A 112 -6.42 4.18 18.22
N ARG A 113 -6.28 4.69 16.99
CA ARG A 113 -7.42 5.06 16.13
C ARG A 113 -8.28 3.86 15.75
N TYR A 114 -7.71 2.71 15.44
CA TYR A 114 -8.46 1.48 15.18
C TYR A 114 -9.29 1.04 16.40
N ASN A 115 -8.76 1.22 17.60
CA ASN A 115 -9.49 0.90 18.84
C ASN A 115 -10.58 1.94 19.16
N GLU A 116 -10.34 3.22 18.93
CA GLU A 116 -11.28 4.30 19.23
C GLU A 116 -12.45 4.37 18.26
N THR A 117 -12.16 4.20 16.96
CA THR A 117 -13.15 4.40 15.90
C THR A 117 -13.87 3.12 15.48
N ALA A 118 -13.31 1.96 15.79
CA ALA A 118 -13.70 0.66 15.27
C ALA A 118 -13.78 0.62 13.72
N ALA A 119 -13.03 1.49 13.04
CA ALA A 119 -12.97 1.53 11.59
C ALA A 119 -12.31 0.27 11.03
N ASP A 120 -12.70 -0.13 9.83
CA ASP A 120 -12.06 -1.21 9.10
C ASP A 120 -10.99 -0.70 8.13
N VAL A 121 -11.03 0.58 7.79
CA VAL A 121 -10.06 1.26 6.91
C VAL A 121 -9.63 2.58 7.55
N ILE A 122 -8.32 2.81 7.60
CA ILE A 122 -7.76 4.11 7.99
C ILE A 122 -6.70 4.52 6.98
N TRP A 123 -6.77 5.77 6.51
CA TRP A 123 -5.67 6.39 5.76
C TRP A 123 -5.26 7.69 6.41
N THR A 124 -4.01 8.09 6.14
CA THR A 124 -3.42 9.28 6.75
C THR A 124 -3.15 10.35 5.70
N GLN A 125 -2.38 11.35 6.06
CA GLN A 125 -1.80 12.27 5.09
C GLN A 125 -0.37 11.87 4.75
N HIS A 126 0.07 12.29 3.58
CA HIS A 126 1.43 12.12 3.10
C HIS A 126 2.02 13.47 2.70
N ARG A 127 3.30 13.45 2.46
CA ARG A 127 4.05 14.57 1.91
C ARG A 127 4.78 14.11 0.68
N TRP A 128 4.64 14.82 -0.44
CA TRP A 128 5.44 14.56 -1.62
C TRP A 128 6.85 15.08 -1.43
N SER A 129 7.83 14.39 -2.01
CA SER A 129 9.23 14.82 -1.98
C SER A 129 9.34 16.30 -2.32
N PHE A 130 10.05 17.04 -1.46
CA PHE A 130 10.35 18.47 -1.64
C PHE A 130 9.15 19.41 -1.64
N THR A 131 7.93 18.94 -1.37
CA THR A 131 6.72 19.76 -1.29
C THR A 131 5.86 19.36 -0.11
N ASP A 132 4.94 20.25 0.29
CA ASP A 132 3.87 19.93 1.24
C ASP A 132 2.58 19.52 0.53
N PHE A 133 2.65 19.17 -0.76
CA PHE A 133 1.50 18.74 -1.53
C PHE A 133 0.95 17.42 -0.99
N ASN A 134 -0.36 17.35 -0.87
CA ASN A 134 -1.07 16.25 -0.28
C ASN A 134 -2.47 16.14 -0.88
N ILE A 135 -2.83 14.98 -1.40
CA ILE A 135 -4.16 14.72 -1.96
C ILE A 135 -5.07 13.95 -0.99
N SER A 136 -4.53 13.43 0.13
CA SER A 136 -5.33 12.72 1.12
C SER A 136 -6.29 13.67 1.81
N LYS A 137 -7.58 13.33 1.80
CA LYS A 137 -8.67 14.12 2.39
C LYS A 137 -9.72 13.19 2.99
N TYR A 138 -10.67 13.79 3.67
CA TYR A 138 -11.85 13.10 4.15
C TYR A 138 -12.69 12.58 2.96
N LEU A 139 -13.20 11.35 3.10
CA LEU A 139 -14.18 10.75 2.20
C LEU A 139 -15.51 10.65 2.96
N PRO A 140 -16.63 11.25 2.46
CA PRO A 140 -17.94 11.10 3.09
C PRO A 140 -18.33 9.64 3.30
N LYS A 141 -19.01 9.34 4.40
CA LYS A 141 -19.37 7.96 4.77
C LYS A 141 -20.34 7.27 3.80
N ASP A 142 -21.13 8.07 3.10
CA ASP A 142 -22.11 7.68 2.09
C ASP A 142 -21.60 7.78 0.65
N ALA A 143 -20.33 8.15 0.46
CA ALA A 143 -19.75 8.30 -0.87
C ALA A 143 -19.54 6.93 -1.53
N ASN A 144 -19.86 6.85 -2.84
CA ASN A 144 -19.39 5.77 -3.68
C ASN A 144 -17.89 5.98 -3.98
N PRO A 145 -16.98 5.11 -3.52
CA PRO A 145 -15.54 5.33 -3.69
C PRO A 145 -15.09 5.29 -5.17
N TYR A 146 -15.83 4.63 -6.05
CA TYR A 146 -15.55 4.58 -7.47
C TYR A 146 -15.90 5.88 -8.21
N GLU A 147 -16.89 6.62 -7.72
CA GLU A 147 -17.36 7.88 -8.34
C GLU A 147 -16.73 9.12 -7.70
N HIS A 148 -16.40 9.06 -6.41
CA HIS A 148 -15.79 10.17 -5.69
C HIS A 148 -14.36 10.42 -6.18
N PRO A 149 -13.87 11.67 -6.32
CA PRO A 149 -12.46 11.94 -6.61
C PRO A 149 -11.52 11.17 -5.67
N TRP A 150 -10.36 10.74 -6.20
CA TRP A 150 -9.39 10.00 -5.40
C TRP A 150 -8.78 10.85 -4.29
N VAL A 151 -9.16 10.55 -3.04
CA VAL A 151 -8.72 11.26 -1.83
C VAL A 151 -8.16 10.35 -0.75
N THR A 152 -8.22 9.03 -0.96
CA THR A 152 -7.74 8.02 0.00
C THR A 152 -6.33 7.58 -0.37
N SER A 153 -5.40 8.53 -0.37
CA SER A 153 -4.01 8.27 -0.72
C SER A 153 -3.18 7.75 0.48
N HIS A 154 -1.86 7.89 0.44
CA HIS A 154 -0.95 7.33 1.44
C HIS A 154 -1.10 8.00 2.83
N PHE A 155 -0.85 7.36 3.92
CA PHE A 155 -0.55 5.95 4.13
C PHE A 155 -1.86 5.16 4.28
N LYS A 156 -2.00 4.08 3.50
CA LYS A 156 -3.25 3.29 3.42
C LYS A 156 -3.15 2.06 4.29
N THR A 157 -4.14 1.87 5.17
CA THR A 157 -4.25 0.69 6.03
C THR A 157 -5.68 0.16 6.03
N PHE A 158 -5.86 -1.16 6.12
CA PHE A 158 -7.18 -1.78 6.15
C PHE A 158 -7.15 -3.17 6.78
N ARG A 159 -8.26 -3.63 7.34
CA ARG A 159 -8.40 -5.01 7.84
C ARG A 159 -8.46 -5.98 6.67
N LYS A 160 -7.64 -7.05 6.74
CA LYS A 160 -7.49 -8.06 5.68
C LYS A 160 -8.83 -8.67 5.25
N LYS A 161 -9.79 -8.85 6.17
CA LYS A 161 -11.13 -9.39 5.88
C LYS A 161 -11.85 -8.69 4.73
N LEU A 162 -11.60 -7.37 4.51
CA LEU A 162 -12.27 -6.57 3.47
C LEU A 162 -11.90 -6.98 2.04
N ILE A 163 -10.75 -7.62 1.83
CA ILE A 163 -10.29 -8.03 0.51
C ILE A 163 -10.34 -9.56 0.32
N ALA A 164 -10.66 -10.30 1.37
CA ALA A 164 -10.57 -11.76 1.35
C ALA A 164 -11.45 -12.42 0.29
N ASN A 165 -12.64 -11.87 0.06
CA ASN A 165 -13.65 -12.42 -0.85
C ASN A 165 -13.91 -11.53 -2.07
N VAL A 166 -13.02 -10.57 -2.36
CA VAL A 166 -13.14 -9.77 -3.58
C VAL A 166 -12.87 -10.64 -4.79
N PRO A 167 -13.81 -10.73 -5.76
CA PRO A 167 -13.59 -11.51 -6.99
C PRO A 167 -12.35 -11.03 -7.73
N ASP A 168 -11.55 -11.96 -8.24
CA ASP A 168 -10.28 -11.69 -8.95
C ASP A 168 -10.46 -10.75 -10.15
N SER A 169 -11.65 -10.79 -10.79
CA SER A 169 -12.04 -9.88 -11.87
C SER A 169 -11.93 -8.38 -11.51
N ASN A 170 -12.07 -8.03 -10.22
CA ASN A 170 -11.92 -6.65 -9.75
C ASN A 170 -10.48 -6.10 -9.91
N PHE A 171 -9.51 -6.99 -9.98
CA PHE A 171 -8.09 -6.64 -10.07
C PHE A 171 -7.55 -6.64 -11.50
N ARG A 172 -8.42 -6.94 -12.51
CA ARG A 172 -8.01 -7.12 -13.91
C ARG A 172 -8.49 -5.98 -14.82
N GLY A 173 -7.62 -5.65 -15.77
CA GLY A 173 -7.88 -4.67 -16.83
C GLY A 173 -8.72 -5.27 -18.00
N LYS A 174 -8.86 -4.49 -19.06
CA LYS A 174 -9.59 -4.86 -20.28
C LYS A 174 -8.98 -6.06 -21.00
N ASP A 175 -7.66 -6.24 -20.86
CA ASP A 175 -6.89 -7.34 -21.47
C ASP A 175 -6.98 -8.65 -20.67
N GLY A 176 -7.67 -8.64 -19.53
CA GLY A 176 -7.75 -9.78 -18.62
C GLY A 176 -6.53 -9.95 -17.70
N GLU A 177 -5.48 -9.13 -17.88
CA GLU A 177 -4.30 -9.12 -17.03
C GLU A 177 -4.53 -8.24 -15.80
N TYR A 178 -3.73 -8.42 -14.75
CA TYR A 178 -3.76 -7.52 -13.60
C TYR A 178 -3.39 -6.09 -14.00
N PHE A 179 -4.06 -5.10 -13.38
CA PHE A 179 -3.68 -3.70 -13.57
C PHE A 179 -2.20 -3.46 -13.29
N LYS A 180 -1.55 -2.68 -14.15
CA LYS A 180 -0.09 -2.49 -14.12
C LYS A 180 0.33 -1.16 -13.51
N ARG A 181 -0.51 -0.11 -13.64
CA ARG A 181 -0.14 1.27 -13.29
C ARG A 181 -1.01 1.92 -12.22
N ILE A 182 -2.10 1.30 -11.83
CA ILE A 182 -3.06 1.83 -10.84
C ILE A 182 -3.20 0.91 -9.63
N GLY A 183 -2.13 0.23 -9.24
CA GLY A 183 -2.16 -0.77 -8.18
C GLY A 183 -2.78 -0.27 -6.88
N ASP A 184 -2.60 1.00 -6.54
CA ASP A 184 -3.20 1.61 -5.37
C ASP A 184 -4.74 1.69 -5.47
N GLN A 185 -5.29 2.14 -6.59
CA GLN A 185 -6.74 2.20 -6.79
C GLN A 185 -7.33 0.80 -6.99
N ALA A 186 -6.64 -0.07 -7.75
CA ALA A 186 -7.10 -1.42 -8.03
C ALA A 186 -7.31 -2.25 -6.76
N ILE A 187 -6.43 -2.09 -5.75
CA ILE A 187 -6.53 -2.76 -4.46
C ILE A 187 -7.49 -2.03 -3.50
N TYR A 188 -7.41 -0.71 -3.45
CA TYR A 188 -8.05 0.04 -2.38
C TYR A 188 -9.51 0.40 -2.66
N LEU A 189 -9.93 0.53 -3.92
CA LEU A 189 -11.35 0.79 -4.25
C LEU A 189 -12.26 -0.38 -3.85
N PRO A 190 -11.94 -1.66 -4.14
CA PRO A 190 -12.71 -2.80 -3.61
C PRO A 190 -12.74 -2.85 -2.08
N VAL A 191 -11.63 -2.53 -1.41
CA VAL A 191 -11.56 -2.45 0.06
C VAL A 191 -12.51 -1.39 0.60
N LEU A 192 -12.53 -0.20 0.01
CA LEU A 192 -13.45 0.87 0.40
C LEU A 192 -14.92 0.50 0.12
N HIS A 193 -15.19 -0.15 -1.01
CA HIS A 193 -16.52 -0.66 -1.31
C HIS A 193 -17.03 -1.59 -0.21
N ASN A 194 -16.22 -2.59 0.16
CA ASN A 194 -16.58 -3.57 1.20
C ASN A 194 -16.60 -2.96 2.62
N ALA A 195 -15.86 -1.90 2.86
CA ALA A 195 -15.90 -1.17 4.13
C ALA A 195 -17.22 -0.40 4.32
N ASN A 196 -17.95 -0.10 3.24
CA ASN A 196 -19.28 0.51 3.25
C ASN A 196 -19.40 1.66 4.26
N GLY A 197 -18.51 2.67 4.17
CA GLY A 197 -18.50 3.82 5.08
C GLY A 197 -17.79 3.60 6.41
N ASN A 198 -17.37 2.35 6.75
CA ASN A 198 -16.63 2.08 7.99
C ASN A 198 -15.13 2.42 7.85
N TRP A 199 -14.83 3.67 7.57
CA TRP A 199 -13.48 4.19 7.42
C TRP A 199 -13.22 5.44 8.26
N HIS A 200 -11.94 5.77 8.45
CA HIS A 200 -11.51 6.96 9.16
C HIS A 200 -10.33 7.62 8.42
N HIS A 201 -10.34 8.94 8.33
CA HIS A 201 -9.20 9.73 7.86
C HIS A 201 -8.46 10.32 9.05
N GLU A 202 -7.23 9.90 9.28
CA GLU A 202 -6.34 10.49 10.27
C GLU A 202 -5.56 11.66 9.61
N PRO A 203 -5.79 12.92 10.00
CA PRO A 203 -5.21 14.08 9.31
C PRO A 203 -3.73 14.31 9.60
N LYS A 204 -3.07 13.39 10.31
CA LYS A 204 -1.63 13.47 10.57
C LYS A 204 -0.83 13.01 9.35
N VAL A 205 0.25 13.73 9.03
CA VAL A 205 1.23 13.31 8.02
C VAL A 205 2.08 12.17 8.60
N MET A 206 1.97 10.99 8.02
CA MET A 206 2.69 9.78 8.47
C MET A 206 3.49 9.11 7.36
N TYR A 207 3.45 9.64 6.13
CA TYR A 207 4.03 9.00 4.97
C TYR A 207 4.77 10.01 4.10
N HIS A 208 5.91 9.61 3.57
CA HIS A 208 6.67 10.37 2.60
C HIS A 208 6.60 9.65 1.26
N TYR A 209 5.99 10.31 0.27
CA TYR A 209 5.86 9.82 -1.09
C TYR A 209 7.02 10.37 -1.94
N THR A 210 7.79 9.47 -2.52
CA THR A 210 8.93 9.80 -3.37
C THR A 210 8.49 10.07 -4.79
N ILE A 211 8.84 11.24 -5.33
CA ILE A 211 8.57 11.62 -6.71
C ILE A 211 9.89 11.71 -7.46
N ASP A 212 10.03 10.96 -8.53
CA ASP A 212 11.11 11.15 -9.51
C ASP A 212 10.66 12.16 -10.59
N ILE A 213 10.90 13.43 -10.32
CA ILE A 213 10.51 14.55 -11.22
C ILE A 213 11.03 14.37 -12.66
N LYS A 214 12.07 13.56 -12.87
CA LYS A 214 12.61 13.30 -14.21
C LYS A 214 11.81 12.26 -14.99
N LYS A 215 11.02 11.43 -14.30
CA LYS A 215 10.22 10.36 -14.93
C LYS A 215 8.74 10.70 -15.03
N GLU A 216 8.24 11.55 -14.14
CA GLU A 216 6.82 11.87 -14.06
C GLU A 216 6.50 13.10 -14.90
N THR A 217 6.33 12.91 -16.21
CA THR A 217 5.67 13.89 -17.07
C THR A 217 4.25 13.42 -17.33
N PHE A 218 3.26 14.31 -17.12
CA PHE A 218 1.84 14.03 -17.36
C PHE A 218 1.51 13.66 -18.81
N GLU A 219 2.45 13.84 -19.71
CA GLU A 219 2.34 13.57 -21.15
C GLU A 219 3.04 12.27 -21.59
N SER A 220 3.65 11.53 -20.67
CA SER A 220 4.30 10.25 -21.00
C SER A 220 3.27 9.20 -21.40
N GLU A 221 3.66 8.23 -22.24
CA GLU A 221 2.82 7.06 -22.57
C GLU A 221 2.39 6.31 -21.31
N ASP A 222 3.25 6.22 -20.32
CA ASP A 222 2.96 5.61 -19.02
C ASP A 222 1.86 6.35 -18.26
N ALA A 223 1.88 7.69 -18.26
CA ALA A 223 0.86 8.50 -17.59
C ALA A 223 -0.50 8.42 -18.32
N GLN A 224 -0.51 8.33 -19.63
CA GLN A 224 -1.72 8.12 -20.41
C GLN A 224 -2.32 6.73 -20.14
N PHE A 225 -1.48 5.70 -20.13
CA PHE A 225 -1.90 4.34 -19.81
C PHE A 225 -2.47 4.23 -18.39
N GLN A 226 -1.82 4.86 -17.40
CA GLN A 226 -2.31 4.94 -16.03
C GLN A 226 -3.70 5.60 -15.96
N LYS A 227 -3.90 6.68 -16.70
CA LYS A 227 -5.19 7.37 -16.78
C LYS A 227 -6.27 6.49 -17.37
N GLU A 228 -5.98 5.80 -18.48
CA GLU A 228 -6.93 4.89 -19.14
C GLU A 228 -7.33 3.70 -18.26
N GLU A 229 -6.36 3.08 -17.55
CA GLU A 229 -6.65 2.02 -16.57
C GLU A 229 -7.54 2.56 -15.43
N GLY A 230 -7.23 3.77 -14.91
CA GLY A 230 -8.00 4.39 -13.82
C GLY A 230 -9.42 4.73 -14.23
N GLU A 231 -9.62 5.31 -15.42
CA GLU A 231 -10.95 5.58 -15.98
C GLU A 231 -11.75 4.30 -16.20
N PHE A 232 -11.11 3.26 -16.73
CA PHE A 232 -11.77 1.97 -16.93
C PHE A 232 -12.20 1.35 -15.59
N LEU A 233 -11.31 1.29 -14.60
CA LEU A 233 -11.64 0.73 -13.29
C LEU A 233 -12.80 1.46 -12.63
N ARG A 234 -12.78 2.79 -12.63
CA ARG A 234 -13.81 3.61 -12.00
C ARG A 234 -15.15 3.52 -12.71
N ASN A 235 -15.17 3.57 -14.05
CA ASN A 235 -16.40 3.47 -14.84
C ASN A 235 -17.03 2.09 -14.74
N ARG A 236 -16.22 1.05 -14.60
CA ARG A 236 -16.70 -0.32 -14.42
C ARG A 236 -17.33 -0.53 -13.04
N GLY A 237 -16.79 0.12 -12.00
CA GLY A 237 -17.22 -0.09 -10.63
C GLY A 237 -16.79 -1.45 -10.05
N TYR A 238 -17.40 -1.82 -8.93
CA TYR A 238 -17.20 -3.12 -8.29
C TYR A 238 -17.96 -4.23 -9.05
N LEU A 239 -17.30 -5.38 -9.16
CA LEU A 239 -17.90 -6.60 -9.75
C LEU A 239 -18.20 -7.59 -8.63
N GLU A 240 -19.45 -8.08 -8.60
CA GLU A 240 -19.94 -9.08 -7.66
C GLU A 240 -19.37 -10.49 -7.93
#